data_b072e00c5550fa55f959d9cd33cb5a70
#
_entry.id   b072e00c5550fa55f959d9cd33cb5a70
#
_cell.length_a   1.000
_cell.length_b   1.000
_cell.length_c   1.000
_cell.angle_alpha   90.00
_cell.angle_beta   90.00
_cell.angle_gamma   90.00
#
_symmetry.space_group_name_H-M   'P 1'
#
loop_
_entity.id
_entity.type
_entity.pdbx_description
1 polymer ?
#
loop_
_entity_poly.entity_id
_entity_poly.type
_entity_poly.pdbx_seq_one_letter_code
_entity_poly.pdbx_strand_id
1 'polypeptide(L)'
;MKTFTIGKKKIVLKEEWMVGFITTWIVGLLAHAYRFFNFLPIWDSIYNFTGVGSTYTLGRWFLGYAGLITSMFDLPWVNGAFSLFYISIVVILLTEMFEIKNKGMIVLCAAIFVSFPTVVSSFAYMYTADAYLLAFLLATLAVYLTWCVKKWGTIAGMVCLAFAMGIYQAYATVAIVLVLLYIIRQFVIEKLDFLEAVRKDLKYLGMLVGGAVLYAVILKITLIRYNITLPGYQGIGALGIMSLGQYKAALQKTLYHFRLILGMEHGVEKRVYSILNAAVLLLIGLIFIYLLIRNQVYKKKLSMLASIAAVCLIPVGAYFINFTSPDVQYYTLMEMAVCLIYLLMIIMLLQLDWKTWISKILKGCGIFVLCGLVYYNVINCNIAYFNMNLSYHKSISIAEDVLQRIEQMDEFQNQHDKVVIMGDYNCATENLQIMMPS
;
A
#
# COMPACT_ATOMS: atom_id res chain seq x y z
N MET A 1 -29.95 8.13 1.43
CA MET A 1 -29.74 7.31 2.66
C MET A 1 -30.67 6.13 2.64
N LYS A 2 -30.15 4.89 2.63
CA LYS A 2 -30.98 3.69 2.82
C LYS A 2 -30.88 3.27 4.28
N THR A 3 -32.02 3.10 4.94
CA THR A 3 -32.10 2.72 6.34
C THR A 3 -32.45 1.24 6.42
N PHE A 4 -31.60 0.44 7.04
CA PHE A 4 -31.88 -0.94 7.35
C PHE A 4 -32.11 -1.08 8.84
N THR A 5 -33.11 -1.86 9.24
CA THR A 5 -33.41 -2.12 10.64
C THR A 5 -32.94 -3.53 10.97
N ILE A 6 -31.91 -3.66 11.79
CA ILE A 6 -31.46 -4.95 12.33
C ILE A 6 -31.79 -4.95 13.83
N GLY A 7 -32.82 -5.71 14.20
CA GLY A 7 -33.37 -5.69 15.56
C GLY A 7 -33.91 -4.31 15.93
N LYS A 8 -33.48 -3.74 17.09
CA LYS A 8 -33.88 -2.40 17.54
C LYS A 8 -32.98 -1.25 17.03
N LYS A 9 -31.90 -1.56 16.27
CA LYS A 9 -30.97 -0.53 15.77
C LYS A 9 -31.24 -0.24 14.30
N LYS A 10 -31.41 1.05 13.99
CA LYS A 10 -31.46 1.56 12.62
C LYS A 10 -30.03 1.79 12.15
N ILE A 11 -29.60 1.05 11.14
CA ILE A 11 -28.33 1.27 10.45
C ILE A 11 -28.63 2.12 9.22
N VAL A 12 -28.04 3.30 9.17
CA VAL A 12 -28.18 4.22 8.04
C VAL A 12 -26.93 4.06 7.16
N LEU A 13 -27.11 3.46 6.00
CA LEU A 13 -26.06 3.42 5.00
C LEU A 13 -25.99 4.76 4.26
N LYS A 14 -24.86 5.44 4.38
CA LYS A 14 -24.60 6.67 3.65
C LYS A 14 -24.41 6.34 2.17
N GLU A 15 -24.87 7.23 1.31
CA GLU A 15 -24.74 7.06 -0.14
C GLU A 15 -23.26 7.08 -0.58
N GLU A 16 -22.46 7.90 0.08
CA GLU A 16 -21.02 8.00 -0.10
C GLU A 16 -20.31 6.66 0.11
N TRP A 17 -20.70 5.90 1.13
CA TRP A 17 -20.15 4.57 1.41
C TRP A 17 -20.47 3.57 0.30
N MET A 18 -21.72 3.62 -0.19
CA MET A 18 -22.15 2.75 -1.30
C MET A 18 -21.39 3.08 -2.57
N VAL A 19 -21.19 4.36 -2.88
CA VAL A 19 -20.42 4.79 -4.06
C VAL A 19 -18.98 4.26 -3.95
N GLY A 20 -18.31 4.46 -2.81
CA GLY A 20 -16.94 3.96 -2.60
C GLY A 20 -16.86 2.44 -2.71
N PHE A 21 -17.79 1.71 -2.06
CA PHE A 21 -17.83 0.25 -2.09
C PHE A 21 -18.04 -0.27 -3.51
N ILE A 22 -19.09 0.16 -4.20
CA ILE A 22 -19.44 -0.30 -5.56
C ILE A 22 -18.31 0.04 -6.54
N THR A 23 -17.73 1.23 -6.45
CA THR A 23 -16.62 1.63 -7.34
C THR A 23 -15.40 0.76 -7.12
N THR A 24 -15.03 0.46 -5.87
CA THR A 24 -13.90 -0.43 -5.57
C THR A 24 -14.10 -1.80 -6.21
N TRP A 25 -15.31 -2.36 -6.16
CA TRP A 25 -15.60 -3.66 -6.79
C TRP A 25 -15.60 -3.59 -8.32
N ILE A 26 -16.24 -2.59 -8.92
CA ILE A 26 -16.29 -2.46 -10.38
C ILE A 26 -14.86 -2.26 -10.94
N VAL A 27 -14.13 -1.27 -10.43
CA VAL A 27 -12.79 -0.98 -10.93
C VAL A 27 -11.81 -2.09 -10.53
N GLY A 28 -11.98 -2.67 -9.34
CA GLY A 28 -11.18 -3.81 -8.88
C GLY A 28 -11.35 -5.03 -9.79
N LEU A 29 -12.56 -5.34 -10.21
CA LEU A 29 -12.79 -6.42 -11.19
C LEU A 29 -12.21 -6.06 -12.56
N LEU A 30 -12.39 -4.82 -13.04
CA LEU A 30 -11.77 -4.40 -14.31
C LEU A 30 -10.24 -4.50 -14.29
N ALA A 31 -9.61 -4.23 -13.15
CA ALA A 31 -8.17 -4.28 -13.01
C ALA A 31 -7.63 -5.70 -12.75
N HIS A 32 -8.35 -6.54 -12.00
CA HIS A 32 -7.80 -7.75 -11.40
C HIS A 32 -8.55 -9.03 -11.73
N ALA A 33 -9.68 -8.99 -12.44
CA ALA A 33 -10.46 -10.19 -12.77
C ALA A 33 -9.61 -11.27 -13.46
N TYR A 34 -8.70 -10.88 -14.35
CA TYR A 34 -7.81 -11.83 -15.01
C TYR A 34 -7.00 -12.65 -13.97
N ARG A 35 -6.46 -12.01 -12.94
CA ARG A 35 -5.73 -12.69 -11.85
C ARG A 35 -6.65 -13.56 -10.98
N PHE A 36 -7.89 -13.14 -10.76
CA PHE A 36 -8.83 -13.86 -9.91
C PHE A 36 -9.35 -15.14 -10.55
N PHE A 37 -9.43 -15.19 -11.87
CA PHE A 37 -9.92 -16.35 -12.61
C PHE A 37 -8.80 -17.23 -13.18
N ASN A 38 -7.53 -16.83 -13.02
CA ASN A 38 -6.38 -17.59 -13.47
C ASN A 38 -5.42 -17.87 -12.32
N PHE A 39 -4.97 -19.12 -12.25
CA PHE A 39 -3.91 -19.52 -11.33
C PHE A 39 -2.56 -19.09 -11.94
N LEU A 40 -1.96 -18.06 -11.38
CA LEU A 40 -0.70 -17.45 -11.83
C LEU A 40 0.31 -17.48 -10.68
N PRO A 41 0.87 -18.65 -10.34
CA PRO A 41 1.81 -18.76 -9.25
C PRO A 41 3.13 -18.09 -9.61
N ILE A 42 3.76 -17.51 -8.59
CA ILE A 42 5.15 -17.09 -8.62
C ILE A 42 6.01 -18.14 -7.90
N TRP A 43 7.32 -17.98 -7.93
CA TRP A 43 8.26 -18.88 -7.24
C TRP A 43 7.88 -19.13 -5.78
N ASP A 44 7.58 -18.09 -5.02
CA ASP A 44 7.18 -18.21 -3.61
C ASP A 44 5.85 -18.96 -3.43
N SER A 45 4.92 -18.89 -4.38
CA SER A 45 3.66 -19.61 -4.33
C SER A 45 3.88 -21.12 -4.33
N ILE A 46 4.89 -21.61 -5.07
CA ILE A 46 5.18 -23.06 -5.16
C ILE A 46 5.58 -23.60 -3.79
N TYR A 47 6.36 -22.85 -3.01
CA TYR A 47 6.72 -23.24 -1.64
C TYR A 47 5.58 -23.10 -0.63
N ASN A 48 4.57 -22.30 -0.95
CA ASN A 48 3.49 -21.91 -0.04
C ASN A 48 2.11 -22.41 -0.50
N PHE A 49 2.02 -23.48 -1.31
CA PHE A 49 0.76 -24.04 -1.76
C PHE A 49 -0.17 -24.46 -0.61
N THR A 50 0.39 -24.90 0.51
CA THR A 50 -0.34 -25.43 1.67
C THR A 50 -0.27 -24.52 2.89
N GLY A 51 0.21 -23.29 2.73
CA GLY A 51 0.27 -22.33 3.83
C GLY A 51 1.34 -21.25 3.65
N VAL A 52 1.31 -20.26 4.51
CA VAL A 52 2.18 -19.07 4.43
C VAL A 52 3.61 -19.26 4.96
N GLY A 53 4.03 -20.48 5.23
CA GLY A 53 5.38 -20.79 5.71
C GLY A 53 5.71 -20.25 7.10
N SER A 54 7.00 -20.18 7.44
CA SER A 54 7.48 -19.68 8.73
C SER A 54 7.48 -18.17 8.78
N THR A 55 6.39 -17.57 9.28
CA THR A 55 6.21 -16.11 9.34
C THR A 55 6.90 -15.45 10.52
N TYR A 56 7.14 -16.19 11.61
CA TYR A 56 7.73 -15.67 12.85
C TYR A 56 9.19 -15.24 12.68
N THR A 57 9.97 -15.95 11.86
CA THR A 57 11.36 -15.59 11.55
C THR A 57 11.49 -14.25 10.84
N LEU A 58 10.42 -13.78 10.19
CA LEU A 58 10.34 -12.49 9.50
C LEU A 58 9.66 -11.41 10.37
N GLY A 59 9.41 -11.68 11.64
CA GLY A 59 8.72 -10.77 12.55
C GLY A 59 7.23 -10.58 12.25
N ARG A 60 6.65 -11.42 11.38
CA ARG A 60 5.25 -11.34 10.93
C ARG A 60 4.37 -12.27 11.78
N TRP A 61 4.34 -12.02 13.09
CA TRP A 61 3.71 -12.91 14.06
C TRP A 61 2.20 -13.08 13.90
N PHE A 62 1.52 -12.13 13.25
CA PHE A 62 0.08 -12.19 13.03
C PHE A 62 -0.30 -12.66 11.59
N LEU A 63 0.65 -12.73 10.66
CA LEU A 63 0.36 -13.09 9.26
C LEU A 63 -0.32 -14.46 9.13
N GLY A 64 0.17 -15.47 9.84
CA GLY A 64 -0.43 -16.80 9.83
C GLY A 64 -1.88 -16.80 10.29
N TYR A 65 -2.19 -16.07 11.37
CA TYR A 65 -3.57 -15.95 11.88
C TYR A 65 -4.48 -15.18 10.91
N ALA A 66 -3.98 -14.11 10.30
CA ALA A 66 -4.72 -13.34 9.31
C ALA A 66 -5.05 -14.18 8.07
N GLY A 67 -4.11 -15.00 7.61
CA GLY A 67 -4.32 -15.90 6.47
C GLY A 67 -5.30 -17.04 6.74
N LEU A 68 -5.56 -17.40 8.02
CA LEU A 68 -6.57 -18.41 8.35
C LEU A 68 -7.99 -18.02 7.93
N ILE A 69 -8.26 -16.71 7.71
CA ILE A 69 -9.57 -16.24 7.22
C ILE A 69 -9.90 -16.86 5.86
N THR A 70 -8.88 -17.08 5.02
CA THR A 70 -9.00 -17.68 3.69
C THR A 70 -8.31 -19.06 3.61
N SER A 71 -8.15 -19.75 4.73
CA SER A 71 -7.52 -21.09 4.84
C SER A 71 -6.01 -21.14 4.54
N MET A 72 -5.33 -20.02 4.34
CA MET A 72 -3.89 -19.92 4.00
C MET A 72 -3.51 -20.51 2.63
N PHE A 73 -4.46 -20.94 1.81
CA PHE A 73 -4.22 -21.43 0.46
C PHE A 73 -4.20 -20.30 -0.56
N ASP A 74 -3.53 -20.53 -1.69
CA ASP A 74 -3.62 -19.68 -2.88
C ASP A 74 -4.97 -19.94 -3.60
N LEU A 75 -6.00 -19.23 -3.17
CA LEU A 75 -7.35 -19.27 -3.73
C LEU A 75 -7.65 -17.93 -4.43
N PRO A 76 -7.26 -17.74 -5.70
CA PRO A 76 -7.18 -16.42 -6.30
C PRO A 76 -8.47 -15.59 -6.19
N TRP A 77 -9.63 -16.18 -6.46
CA TRP A 77 -10.89 -15.45 -6.40
C TRP A 77 -11.39 -15.22 -4.96
N VAL A 78 -11.08 -16.11 -3.98
CA VAL A 78 -11.43 -15.91 -2.57
C VAL A 78 -10.56 -14.81 -1.95
N ASN A 79 -9.22 -14.95 -2.06
CA ASN A 79 -8.27 -13.96 -1.55
C ASN A 79 -8.51 -12.60 -2.22
N GLY A 80 -8.81 -12.60 -3.54
CA GLY A 80 -9.16 -11.40 -4.29
C GLY A 80 -10.43 -10.71 -3.78
N ALA A 81 -11.50 -11.47 -3.52
CA ALA A 81 -12.76 -10.94 -3.00
C ALA A 81 -12.58 -10.31 -1.61
N PHE A 82 -11.88 -10.98 -0.68
CA PHE A 82 -11.58 -10.42 0.64
C PHE A 82 -10.69 -9.16 0.53
N SER A 83 -9.71 -9.17 -0.37
CA SER A 83 -8.87 -8.02 -0.64
C SER A 83 -9.68 -6.80 -1.10
N LEU A 84 -10.58 -6.98 -2.08
CA LEU A 84 -11.46 -5.90 -2.55
C LEU A 84 -12.40 -5.41 -1.44
N PHE A 85 -12.89 -6.32 -0.60
CA PHE A 85 -13.70 -5.97 0.57
C PHE A 85 -12.93 -5.08 1.54
N TYR A 86 -11.68 -5.43 1.89
CA TYR A 86 -10.84 -4.63 2.78
C TYR A 86 -10.51 -3.26 2.19
N ILE A 87 -10.16 -3.18 0.90
CA ILE A 87 -9.94 -1.89 0.21
C ILE A 87 -11.22 -1.05 0.22
N SER A 88 -12.39 -1.65 0.02
CA SER A 88 -13.67 -0.93 0.08
C SER A 88 -13.90 -0.27 1.43
N ILE A 89 -13.59 -0.97 2.54
CA ILE A 89 -13.68 -0.41 3.88
C ILE A 89 -12.66 0.70 4.08
N VAL A 90 -11.41 0.53 3.60
CA VAL A 90 -10.40 1.60 3.63
C VAL A 90 -10.93 2.87 2.96
N VAL A 91 -11.48 2.76 1.75
CA VAL A 91 -12.06 3.91 1.02
C VAL A 91 -13.18 4.57 1.83
N ILE A 92 -14.06 3.79 2.47
CA ILE A 92 -15.12 4.32 3.34
C ILE A 92 -14.53 5.10 4.52
N LEU A 93 -13.54 4.52 5.23
CA LEU A 93 -12.89 5.18 6.37
C LEU A 93 -12.20 6.49 5.96
N LEU A 94 -11.50 6.49 4.82
CA LEU A 94 -10.85 7.69 4.30
C LEU A 94 -11.87 8.76 3.87
N THR A 95 -12.98 8.33 3.25
CA THR A 95 -14.09 9.22 2.87
C THR A 95 -14.67 9.93 4.10
N GLU A 96 -14.86 9.20 5.21
CA GLU A 96 -15.34 9.77 6.47
C GLU A 96 -14.29 10.70 7.11
N MET A 97 -13.05 10.24 7.24
CA MET A 97 -11.99 10.98 7.93
C MET A 97 -11.65 12.31 7.26
N PHE A 98 -11.70 12.34 5.92
CA PHE A 98 -11.41 13.56 5.14
C PHE A 98 -12.67 14.25 4.62
N GLU A 99 -13.86 13.82 5.05
CA GLU A 99 -15.16 14.41 4.70
C GLU A 99 -15.39 14.55 3.19
N ILE A 100 -15.04 13.50 2.43
CA ILE A 100 -15.18 13.49 0.98
C ILE A 100 -16.66 13.23 0.63
N LYS A 101 -17.43 14.29 0.34
CA LYS A 101 -18.86 14.20 0.02
C LYS A 101 -19.13 14.16 -1.50
N ASN A 102 -18.18 14.60 -2.30
CA ASN A 102 -18.33 14.62 -3.75
C ASN A 102 -18.18 13.20 -4.31
N LYS A 103 -19.24 12.67 -4.93
CA LYS A 103 -19.28 11.31 -5.49
C LYS A 103 -18.18 11.05 -6.52
N GLY A 104 -17.89 12.01 -7.40
CA GLY A 104 -16.82 11.89 -8.40
C GLY A 104 -15.43 11.76 -7.75
N MET A 105 -15.18 12.49 -6.66
CA MET A 105 -13.93 12.37 -5.90
C MET A 105 -13.83 11.05 -5.13
N ILE A 106 -14.97 10.50 -4.64
CA ILE A 106 -15.02 9.17 -4.04
C ILE A 106 -14.71 8.10 -5.10
N VAL A 107 -15.29 8.22 -6.30
CA VAL A 107 -14.99 7.33 -7.42
C VAL A 107 -13.51 7.36 -7.78
N LEU A 108 -12.89 8.54 -7.90
CA LEU A 108 -11.46 8.66 -8.16
C LEU A 108 -10.61 8.06 -7.03
N CYS A 109 -10.96 8.33 -5.77
CA CYS A 109 -10.28 7.76 -4.62
C CYS A 109 -10.31 6.22 -4.67
N ALA A 110 -11.50 5.63 -4.80
CA ALA A 110 -11.68 4.19 -4.85
C ALA A 110 -10.93 3.55 -6.03
N ALA A 111 -11.05 4.15 -7.22
CA ALA A 111 -10.43 3.65 -8.43
C ALA A 111 -8.89 3.67 -8.36
N ILE A 112 -8.29 4.75 -7.83
CA ILE A 112 -6.84 4.86 -7.68
C ILE A 112 -6.34 3.82 -6.66
N PHE A 113 -6.99 3.71 -5.51
CA PHE A 113 -6.54 2.82 -4.45
C PHE A 113 -6.57 1.34 -4.89
N VAL A 114 -7.62 0.92 -5.58
CA VAL A 114 -7.75 -0.46 -6.01
C VAL A 114 -6.84 -0.80 -7.19
N SER A 115 -6.53 0.15 -8.07
CA SER A 115 -5.67 -0.07 -9.24
C SER A 115 -4.20 0.30 -9.03
N PHE A 116 -3.81 0.68 -7.82
CA PHE A 116 -2.44 1.10 -7.54
C PHE A 116 -1.43 -0.07 -7.71
N PRO A 117 -0.22 0.16 -8.25
CA PRO A 117 0.75 -0.91 -8.55
C PRO A 117 1.06 -1.85 -7.38
N THR A 118 1.07 -1.35 -6.13
CA THR A 118 1.28 -2.18 -4.94
C THR A 118 0.19 -3.24 -4.76
N VAL A 119 -1.05 -2.99 -5.20
CA VAL A 119 -2.14 -3.98 -5.16
C VAL A 119 -1.83 -5.12 -6.14
N VAL A 120 -1.36 -4.80 -7.35
CA VAL A 120 -0.91 -5.80 -8.33
C VAL A 120 0.23 -6.64 -7.76
N SER A 121 1.22 -6.00 -7.15
CA SER A 121 2.33 -6.69 -6.50
C SER A 121 1.86 -7.59 -5.36
N SER A 122 0.88 -7.14 -4.56
CA SER A 122 0.28 -7.97 -3.51
C SER A 122 -0.44 -9.19 -4.09
N PHE A 123 -1.15 -9.04 -5.22
CA PHE A 123 -1.82 -10.14 -5.90
C PHE A 123 -0.88 -11.09 -6.66
N ALA A 124 0.38 -10.73 -6.85
CA ALA A 124 1.40 -11.70 -7.26
C ALA A 124 1.63 -12.74 -6.15
N TYR A 125 1.61 -12.31 -4.87
CA TYR A 125 1.68 -13.15 -3.67
C TYR A 125 0.28 -13.48 -3.17
N MET A 126 -0.54 -14.12 -3.99
CA MET A 126 -1.98 -14.27 -3.75
C MET A 126 -2.30 -14.96 -2.42
N TYR A 127 -1.50 -15.95 -2.01
CA TYR A 127 -1.66 -16.68 -0.75
C TYR A 127 -1.54 -15.80 0.53
N THR A 128 -1.04 -14.57 0.40
CA THR A 128 -0.95 -13.58 1.49
C THR A 128 -1.66 -12.27 1.18
N ALA A 129 -2.22 -12.12 -0.01
CA ALA A 129 -2.75 -10.85 -0.52
C ALA A 129 -3.86 -10.28 0.36
N ASP A 130 -4.82 -11.10 0.76
CA ASP A 130 -5.91 -10.69 1.65
C ASP A 130 -5.41 -10.28 3.04
N ALA A 131 -4.42 -10.99 3.61
CA ALA A 131 -3.80 -10.60 4.86
C ALA A 131 -3.06 -9.26 4.74
N TYR A 132 -2.36 -9.01 3.63
CA TYR A 132 -1.70 -7.72 3.40
C TYR A 132 -2.71 -6.58 3.25
N LEU A 133 -3.81 -6.80 2.54
CA LEU A 133 -4.88 -5.80 2.42
C LEU A 133 -5.65 -5.61 3.75
N LEU A 134 -5.73 -6.66 4.59
CA LEU A 134 -6.19 -6.52 5.97
C LEU A 134 -5.23 -5.63 6.79
N ALA A 135 -3.91 -5.77 6.62
CA ALA A 135 -2.94 -4.89 7.28
C ALA A 135 -3.10 -3.42 6.83
N PHE A 136 -3.40 -3.18 5.55
CA PHE A 136 -3.77 -1.86 5.04
C PHE A 136 -5.01 -1.30 5.74
N LEU A 137 -6.05 -2.11 5.88
CA LEU A 137 -7.26 -1.75 6.62
C LEU A 137 -6.95 -1.46 8.09
N LEU A 138 -6.19 -2.30 8.78
CA LEU A 138 -5.85 -2.12 10.19
C LEU A 138 -5.02 -0.87 10.44
N ALA A 139 -4.05 -0.55 9.58
CA ALA A 139 -3.27 0.68 9.65
C ALA A 139 -4.13 1.93 9.44
N THR A 140 -5.07 1.89 8.48
CA THR A 140 -6.04 2.97 8.27
C THR A 140 -7.00 3.11 9.45
N LEU A 141 -7.50 1.99 9.96
CA LEU A 141 -8.40 1.93 11.11
C LEU A 141 -7.72 2.47 12.38
N ALA A 142 -6.42 2.25 12.56
CA ALA A 142 -5.65 2.80 13.67
C ALA A 142 -5.75 4.33 13.74
N VAL A 143 -5.55 4.99 12.61
CA VAL A 143 -5.66 6.46 12.51
C VAL A 143 -7.12 6.90 12.65
N TYR A 144 -8.05 6.21 11.99
CA TYR A 144 -9.48 6.51 12.06
C TYR A 144 -10.03 6.44 13.49
N LEU A 145 -9.74 5.38 14.24
CA LEU A 145 -10.17 5.22 15.63
C LEU A 145 -9.58 6.31 16.54
N THR A 146 -8.30 6.62 16.35
CA THR A 146 -7.64 7.72 17.08
C THR A 146 -8.29 9.07 16.77
N TRP A 147 -8.79 9.27 15.56
CA TRP A 147 -9.49 10.47 15.14
C TRP A 147 -10.90 10.57 15.74
N CYS A 148 -11.74 9.53 15.59
CA CYS A 148 -13.18 9.62 15.88
C CYS A 148 -13.58 9.21 17.29
N VAL A 149 -12.81 8.35 17.97
CA VAL A 149 -13.17 7.83 19.30
C VAL A 149 -12.41 8.57 20.40
N LYS A 150 -13.14 9.35 21.20
CA LYS A 150 -12.53 10.29 22.17
C LYS A 150 -11.77 9.60 23.32
N LYS A 151 -12.31 8.53 23.92
CA LYS A 151 -11.77 7.97 25.17
C LYS A 151 -10.77 6.86 24.95
N TRP A 152 -11.10 5.88 24.12
CA TRP A 152 -10.29 4.66 23.92
C TRP A 152 -9.67 4.56 22.53
N GLY A 153 -9.92 5.57 21.66
CA GLY A 153 -9.51 5.54 20.26
C GLY A 153 -8.01 5.39 20.07
N THR A 154 -7.20 6.08 20.86
CA THR A 154 -5.75 5.98 20.78
C THR A 154 -5.26 4.57 21.14
N ILE A 155 -5.81 3.97 22.22
CA ILE A 155 -5.44 2.61 22.63
C ILE A 155 -5.90 1.58 21.58
N ALA A 156 -7.13 1.69 21.10
CA ALA A 156 -7.62 0.84 20.01
C ALA A 156 -6.78 1.01 18.74
N GLY A 157 -6.35 2.24 18.43
CA GLY A 157 -5.44 2.55 17.35
C GLY A 157 -4.06 1.89 17.52
N MET A 158 -3.48 1.93 18.73
CA MET A 158 -2.22 1.21 19.04
C MET A 158 -2.34 -0.29 18.75
N VAL A 159 -3.44 -0.91 19.18
CA VAL A 159 -3.69 -2.33 18.93
C VAL A 159 -3.81 -2.61 17.43
N CYS A 160 -4.63 -1.87 16.70
CA CYS A 160 -4.78 -2.04 15.25
C CYS A 160 -3.43 -1.88 14.53
N LEU A 161 -2.62 -0.89 14.90
CA LEU A 161 -1.31 -0.67 14.29
C LEU A 161 -0.34 -1.82 14.60
N ALA A 162 -0.31 -2.32 15.84
CA ALA A 162 0.53 -3.45 16.23
C ALA A 162 0.18 -4.71 15.43
N PHE A 163 -1.12 -4.99 15.21
CA PHE A 163 -1.58 -6.11 14.41
C PHE A 163 -1.27 -5.91 12.91
N ALA A 164 -1.42 -4.69 12.37
CA ALA A 164 -1.00 -4.37 11.01
C ALA A 164 0.50 -4.67 10.80
N MET A 165 1.35 -4.21 11.72
CA MET A 165 2.79 -4.51 11.73
C MET A 165 3.08 -6.00 11.93
N GLY A 166 2.26 -6.69 12.72
CA GLY A 166 2.34 -8.14 12.95
C GLY A 166 2.00 -8.97 11.72
N ILE A 167 1.24 -8.43 10.77
CA ILE A 167 1.04 -9.00 9.45
C ILE A 167 2.23 -8.64 8.56
N TYR A 168 2.51 -7.34 8.42
CA TYR A 168 3.63 -6.84 7.63
C TYR A 168 4.04 -5.43 8.08
N GLN A 169 5.28 -5.30 8.53
CA GLN A 169 5.80 -4.07 9.15
C GLN A 169 5.67 -2.84 8.23
N ALA A 170 5.73 -3.05 6.91
CA ALA A 170 5.64 -1.98 5.91
C ALA A 170 4.33 -1.18 6.01
N TYR A 171 3.24 -1.77 6.49
CA TYR A 171 1.96 -1.05 6.60
C TYR A 171 1.91 0.00 7.71
N ALA A 172 2.90 0.04 8.62
CA ALA A 172 3.05 1.17 9.55
C ALA A 172 3.22 2.51 8.81
N THR A 173 3.84 2.50 7.64
CA THR A 173 4.05 3.69 6.81
C THR A 173 2.73 4.31 6.34
N VAL A 174 1.69 3.51 6.15
CA VAL A 174 0.32 3.99 5.84
C VAL A 174 -0.20 4.89 6.96
N ALA A 175 -0.10 4.43 8.22
CA ALA A 175 -0.53 5.22 9.36
C ALA A 175 0.29 6.52 9.49
N ILE A 176 1.61 6.46 9.28
CA ILE A 176 2.50 7.64 9.34
C ILE A 176 2.07 8.67 8.28
N VAL A 177 1.89 8.26 7.01
CA VAL A 177 1.50 9.19 5.94
C VAL A 177 0.09 9.73 6.17
N LEU A 178 -0.87 8.92 6.63
CA LEU A 178 -2.22 9.41 6.97
C LEU A 178 -2.18 10.49 8.06
N VAL A 179 -1.32 10.35 9.07
CA VAL A 179 -1.13 11.39 10.09
C VAL A 179 -0.55 12.66 9.47
N LEU A 180 0.43 12.55 8.56
CA LEU A 180 0.96 13.71 7.85
C LEU A 180 -0.10 14.42 7.01
N LEU A 181 -0.96 13.67 6.30
CA LEU A 181 -2.09 14.25 5.55
C LEU A 181 -3.07 14.97 6.47
N TYR A 182 -3.32 14.41 7.65
CA TYR A 182 -4.19 15.04 8.64
C TYR A 182 -3.59 16.36 9.18
N ILE A 183 -2.29 16.38 9.46
CA ILE A 183 -1.55 17.59 9.86
C ILE A 183 -1.63 18.66 8.78
N ILE A 184 -1.43 18.28 7.49
CA ILE A 184 -1.55 19.22 6.37
C ILE A 184 -2.98 19.79 6.30
N ARG A 185 -4.01 18.95 6.46
CA ARG A 185 -5.41 19.40 6.51
C ARG A 185 -5.65 20.41 7.61
N GLN A 186 -5.17 20.17 8.82
CA GLN A 186 -5.35 21.06 9.97
C GLN A 186 -4.76 22.45 9.72
N PHE A 187 -3.54 22.54 9.19
CA PHE A 187 -2.89 23.82 8.95
C PHE A 187 -3.43 24.54 7.72
N VAL A 188 -3.64 23.82 6.62
CA VAL A 188 -3.97 24.44 5.32
C VAL A 188 -5.47 24.69 5.17
N ILE A 189 -6.31 23.77 5.65
CA ILE A 189 -7.77 23.81 5.46
C ILE A 189 -8.47 24.34 6.69
N GLU A 190 -8.19 23.77 7.87
CA GLU A 190 -8.83 24.15 9.14
C GLU A 190 -8.19 25.42 9.76
N LYS A 191 -7.01 25.83 9.26
CA LYS A 191 -6.28 27.05 9.66
C LYS A 191 -5.93 27.10 11.15
N LEU A 192 -5.65 25.95 11.75
CA LEU A 192 -5.33 25.86 13.17
C LEU A 192 -4.00 26.58 13.48
N ASP A 193 -3.87 27.04 14.72
CA ASP A 193 -2.59 27.53 15.23
C ASP A 193 -1.67 26.34 15.56
N PHE A 194 -0.36 26.59 15.44
CA PHE A 194 0.64 25.53 15.61
C PHE A 194 0.51 24.79 16.95
N LEU A 195 0.38 25.51 18.08
CA LEU A 195 0.27 24.92 19.40
C LEU A 195 -1.04 24.13 19.57
N GLU A 196 -2.13 24.60 18.99
CA GLU A 196 -3.42 23.89 19.02
C GLU A 196 -3.36 22.58 18.25
N ALA A 197 -2.75 22.60 17.05
CA ALA A 197 -2.54 21.41 16.25
C ALA A 197 -1.65 20.40 16.98
N VAL A 198 -0.50 20.82 17.51
CA VAL A 198 0.40 19.95 18.26
C VAL A 198 -0.30 19.26 19.42
N ARG A 199 -1.10 19.99 20.21
CA ARG A 199 -1.88 19.39 21.32
C ARG A 199 -2.87 18.33 20.84
N LYS A 200 -3.52 18.57 19.69
CA LYS A 200 -4.45 17.61 19.08
C LYS A 200 -3.72 16.38 18.51
N ASP A 201 -2.49 16.57 18.06
CA ASP A 201 -1.74 15.55 17.33
C ASP A 201 -0.89 14.64 18.23
N LEU A 202 -0.64 15.02 19.49
CA LEU A 202 0.05 14.16 20.47
C LEU A 202 -0.58 12.77 20.61
N LYS A 203 -1.89 12.65 20.44
CA LYS A 203 -2.58 11.35 20.45
C LYS A 203 -2.17 10.45 19.29
N TYR A 204 -1.87 11.02 18.10
CA TYR A 204 -1.41 10.24 16.95
C TYR A 204 0.04 9.80 17.14
N LEU A 205 0.90 10.66 17.69
CA LEU A 205 2.25 10.26 18.07
C LEU A 205 2.20 9.13 19.10
N GLY A 206 1.36 9.27 20.13
CA GLY A 206 1.12 8.21 21.13
C GLY A 206 0.65 6.91 20.48
N MET A 207 -0.26 6.97 19.51
CA MET A 207 -0.75 5.80 18.77
C MET A 207 0.37 5.14 17.95
N LEU A 208 1.17 5.92 17.21
CA LEU A 208 2.28 5.40 16.41
C LEU A 208 3.35 4.74 17.29
N VAL A 209 3.83 5.44 18.31
CA VAL A 209 4.86 4.92 19.24
C VAL A 209 4.32 3.73 20.03
N GLY A 210 3.13 3.85 20.62
CA GLY A 210 2.51 2.79 21.41
C GLY A 210 2.22 1.54 20.59
N GLY A 211 1.77 1.69 19.33
CA GLY A 211 1.58 0.57 18.40
C GLY A 211 2.89 -0.13 18.06
N ALA A 212 3.95 0.62 17.77
CA ALA A 212 5.27 0.06 17.49
C ALA A 212 5.86 -0.67 18.73
N VAL A 213 5.73 -0.10 19.94
CA VAL A 213 6.14 -0.74 21.18
C VAL A 213 5.34 -2.02 21.43
N LEU A 214 4.02 -1.98 21.26
CA LEU A 214 3.18 -3.16 21.43
C LEU A 214 3.55 -4.27 20.44
N TYR A 215 3.79 -3.92 19.16
CA TYR A 215 4.32 -4.86 18.16
C TYR A 215 5.63 -5.50 18.62
N ALA A 216 6.59 -4.69 19.07
CA ALA A 216 7.91 -5.17 19.49
C ALA A 216 7.82 -6.08 20.71
N VAL A 217 6.96 -5.76 21.69
CA VAL A 217 6.72 -6.60 22.87
C VAL A 217 6.15 -7.96 22.48
N ILE A 218 5.10 -7.98 21.64
CA ILE A 218 4.49 -9.24 21.18
C ILE A 218 5.50 -10.06 20.37
N LEU A 219 6.27 -9.41 19.49
CA LEU A 219 7.33 -10.08 18.73
C LEU A 219 8.36 -10.72 19.67
N LYS A 220 8.87 -9.99 20.67
CA LYS A 220 9.83 -10.51 21.63
C LYS A 220 9.28 -11.72 22.39
N ILE A 221 8.04 -11.66 22.85
CA ILE A 221 7.36 -12.79 23.52
C ILE A 221 7.29 -13.99 22.58
N THR A 222 6.91 -13.77 21.32
CA THR A 222 6.80 -14.84 20.30
C THR A 222 8.17 -15.49 20.04
N LEU A 223 9.23 -14.71 19.87
CA LEU A 223 10.58 -15.21 19.63
C LEU A 223 11.09 -16.06 20.80
N ILE A 224 10.85 -15.62 22.05
CA ILE A 224 11.23 -16.36 23.26
C ILE A 224 10.44 -17.67 23.35
N ARG A 225 9.10 -17.60 23.13
CA ARG A 225 8.22 -18.77 23.26
C ARG A 225 8.56 -19.88 22.27
N TYR A 226 8.95 -19.54 21.06
CA TYR A 226 9.26 -20.49 19.99
C TYR A 226 10.75 -20.73 19.79
N ASN A 227 11.60 -20.13 20.63
CA ASN A 227 13.07 -20.20 20.55
C ASN A 227 13.60 -19.85 19.15
N ILE A 228 13.09 -18.74 18.58
CA ILE A 228 13.43 -18.25 17.24
C ILE A 228 14.40 -17.07 17.34
N THR A 229 15.45 -17.10 16.53
CA THR A 229 16.34 -15.94 16.30
C THR A 229 15.97 -15.28 14.96
N LEU A 230 15.93 -13.95 14.93
CA LEU A 230 15.67 -13.21 13.70
C LEU A 230 16.89 -13.31 12.77
N PRO A 231 16.70 -13.71 11.51
CA PRO A 231 17.79 -13.75 10.54
C PRO A 231 18.18 -12.33 10.11
N GLY A 232 19.33 -12.20 9.43
CA GLY A 232 19.74 -10.93 8.81
C GLY A 232 18.91 -10.55 7.56
N TYR A 233 17.92 -11.35 7.19
CA TYR A 233 17.09 -11.14 6.00
C TYR A 233 16.35 -9.80 6.06
N GLN A 234 16.49 -8.97 5.02
CA GLN A 234 15.87 -7.64 4.91
C GLN A 234 16.13 -6.73 6.13
N GLY A 235 17.23 -6.91 6.82
CA GLY A 235 17.63 -6.05 7.93
C GLY A 235 16.79 -6.19 9.21
N ILE A 236 15.92 -7.20 9.32
CA ILE A 236 15.08 -7.38 10.51
C ILE A 236 15.90 -7.72 11.77
N GLY A 237 17.03 -8.39 11.61
CA GLY A 237 17.98 -8.67 12.71
C GLY A 237 18.86 -7.47 13.09
N ALA A 238 18.90 -6.42 12.25
CA ALA A 238 19.74 -5.23 12.43
C ALA A 238 18.93 -3.97 12.76
N LEU A 239 17.73 -4.13 13.32
CA LEU A 239 16.90 -3.00 13.75
C LEU A 239 17.60 -2.24 14.89
N GLY A 240 17.79 -0.92 14.72
CA GLY A 240 18.44 -0.10 15.73
C GLY A 240 18.79 1.31 15.29
N ILE A 241 19.62 1.97 16.09
CA ILE A 241 20.11 3.31 15.80
C ILE A 241 21.23 3.20 14.78
N MET A 242 21.07 3.88 13.66
CA MET A 242 22.03 3.94 12.57
C MET A 242 23.02 5.08 12.73
N SER A 243 24.19 4.97 12.10
CA SER A 243 25.15 6.08 12.00
C SER A 243 24.60 7.20 11.09
N LEU A 244 25.15 8.41 11.21
CA LEU A 244 24.75 9.54 10.37
C LEU A 244 24.92 9.26 8.87
N GLY A 245 25.97 8.54 8.49
CA GLY A 245 26.20 8.11 7.10
C GLY A 245 25.11 7.16 6.59
N GLN A 246 24.66 6.21 7.42
CA GLN A 246 23.58 5.30 7.10
C GLN A 246 22.23 6.02 6.97
N TYR A 247 21.94 7.04 7.81
CA TYR A 247 20.74 7.88 7.64
C TYR A 247 20.76 8.67 6.33
N LYS A 248 21.93 9.18 5.91
CA LYS A 248 22.09 9.83 4.60
C LYS A 248 21.81 8.85 3.45
N ALA A 249 22.35 7.64 3.52
CA ALA A 249 22.10 6.59 2.53
C ALA A 249 20.62 6.18 2.51
N ALA A 250 19.97 6.05 3.68
CA ALA A 250 18.54 5.78 3.79
C ALA A 250 17.68 6.86 3.11
N LEU A 251 18.04 8.13 3.25
CA LEU A 251 17.36 9.24 2.56
C LEU A 251 17.54 9.16 1.04
N GLN A 252 18.75 8.89 0.57
CA GLN A 252 19.02 8.71 -0.88
C GLN A 252 18.21 7.55 -1.45
N LYS A 253 18.19 6.41 -0.75
CA LYS A 253 17.42 5.22 -1.09
C LYS A 253 15.91 5.51 -1.11
N THR A 254 15.41 6.26 -0.13
CA THR A 254 14.02 6.72 -0.07
C THR A 254 13.63 7.54 -1.30
N LEU A 255 14.45 8.52 -1.67
CA LEU A 255 14.19 9.37 -2.84
C LEU A 255 14.27 8.57 -4.15
N TYR A 256 15.18 7.60 -4.23
CA TYR A 256 15.28 6.70 -5.37
C TYR A 256 14.01 5.85 -5.54
N HIS A 257 13.59 5.12 -4.49
CA HIS A 257 12.39 4.28 -4.55
C HIS A 257 11.12 5.11 -4.79
N PHE A 258 11.03 6.30 -4.19
CA PHE A 258 9.92 7.21 -4.42
C PHE A 258 9.81 7.63 -5.90
N ARG A 259 10.93 7.89 -6.57
CA ARG A 259 10.93 8.18 -8.01
C ARG A 259 10.64 6.93 -8.84
N LEU A 260 11.15 5.78 -8.40
CA LEU A 260 10.97 4.50 -9.07
C LEU A 260 9.49 4.10 -9.16
N ILE A 261 8.75 4.10 -8.04
CA ILE A 261 7.33 3.75 -8.02
C ILE A 261 6.47 4.72 -8.84
N LEU A 262 6.89 5.97 -8.96
CA LEU A 262 6.25 6.96 -9.81
C LEU A 262 6.66 6.86 -11.30
N GLY A 263 7.47 5.87 -11.66
CA GLY A 263 7.92 5.62 -13.02
C GLY A 263 9.00 6.57 -13.54
N MET A 264 9.62 7.39 -12.69
CA MET A 264 10.57 8.43 -13.09
C MET A 264 11.99 7.91 -13.39
N GLU A 265 12.29 6.67 -12.99
CA GLU A 265 13.58 6.00 -13.22
C GLU A 265 13.53 5.03 -14.40
N HIS A 266 12.38 4.88 -15.07
CA HIS A 266 12.23 3.98 -16.21
C HIS A 266 12.33 4.72 -17.53
N GLY A 267 12.84 4.03 -18.56
CA GLY A 267 12.98 4.55 -19.92
C GLY A 267 11.64 4.86 -20.62
N VAL A 268 11.68 4.87 -21.96
CA VAL A 268 10.56 5.33 -22.82
C VAL A 268 9.24 4.58 -22.58
N GLU A 269 9.31 3.30 -22.19
CA GLU A 269 8.12 2.44 -22.03
C GLU A 269 7.13 2.91 -20.94
N LYS A 270 7.62 3.53 -19.88
CA LYS A 270 6.78 4.11 -18.81
C LYS A 270 6.60 5.63 -18.89
N ARG A 271 6.91 6.23 -20.01
CA ARG A 271 6.94 7.69 -20.19
C ARG A 271 5.59 8.35 -19.83
N VAL A 272 4.47 7.77 -20.25
CA VAL A 272 3.14 8.31 -19.96
C VAL A 272 2.86 8.29 -18.45
N TYR A 273 3.16 7.17 -17.79
CA TYR A 273 2.99 7.04 -16.33
C TYR A 273 3.83 8.04 -15.56
N SER A 274 5.09 8.21 -15.96
CA SER A 274 6.00 9.20 -15.38
C SER A 274 5.49 10.64 -15.57
N ILE A 275 5.00 10.99 -16.75
CA ILE A 275 4.43 12.32 -17.03
C ILE A 275 3.19 12.58 -16.15
N LEU A 276 2.29 11.61 -16.05
CA LEU A 276 1.08 11.75 -15.23
C LEU A 276 1.44 11.94 -13.74
N ASN A 277 2.40 11.17 -13.22
CA ASN A 277 2.84 11.32 -11.84
C ASN A 277 3.60 12.62 -11.58
N ALA A 278 4.44 13.06 -12.52
CA ALA A 278 5.09 14.37 -12.45
C ALA A 278 4.05 15.49 -12.45
N ALA A 279 3.00 15.38 -13.27
CA ALA A 279 1.88 16.32 -13.27
C ALA A 279 1.12 16.33 -11.94
N VAL A 280 0.91 15.16 -11.29
CA VAL A 280 0.31 15.09 -9.93
C VAL A 280 1.16 15.86 -8.94
N LEU A 281 2.47 15.61 -8.88
CA LEU A 281 3.35 16.29 -7.92
C LEU A 281 3.40 17.80 -8.17
N LEU A 282 3.48 18.21 -9.45
CA LEU A 282 3.43 19.63 -9.82
C LEU A 282 2.11 20.28 -9.39
N LEU A 283 0.98 19.63 -9.68
CA LEU A 283 -0.35 20.15 -9.31
C LEU A 283 -0.54 20.19 -7.80
N ILE A 284 -0.07 19.19 -7.04
CA ILE A 284 -0.06 19.25 -5.58
C ILE A 284 0.70 20.50 -5.11
N GLY A 285 1.90 20.75 -5.64
CA GLY A 285 2.69 21.93 -5.29
C GLY A 285 1.95 23.23 -5.61
N LEU A 286 1.40 23.35 -6.82
CA LEU A 286 0.67 24.55 -7.24
C LEU A 286 -0.61 24.80 -6.42
N ILE A 287 -1.39 23.75 -6.18
CA ILE A 287 -2.62 23.84 -5.37
C ILE A 287 -2.27 24.15 -3.91
N PHE A 288 -1.21 23.53 -3.37
CA PHE A 288 -0.74 23.80 -2.02
C PHE A 288 -0.37 25.27 -1.83
N ILE A 289 0.45 25.82 -2.73
CA ILE A 289 0.82 27.26 -2.72
C ILE A 289 -0.43 28.14 -2.84
N TYR A 290 -1.33 27.81 -3.77
CA TYR A 290 -2.59 28.54 -3.94
C TYR A 290 -3.42 28.55 -2.64
N LEU A 291 -3.55 27.40 -1.97
CA LEU A 291 -4.31 27.29 -0.71
C LEU A 291 -3.61 28.01 0.44
N LEU A 292 -2.28 28.01 0.54
CA LEU A 292 -1.52 28.77 1.53
C LEU A 292 -1.80 30.27 1.41
N ILE A 293 -1.86 30.78 0.18
CA ILE A 293 -2.14 32.19 -0.11
C ILE A 293 -3.62 32.50 0.16
N ARG A 294 -4.54 31.74 -0.44
CA ARG A 294 -5.99 31.93 -0.31
C ARG A 294 -6.46 31.88 1.13
N ASN A 295 -5.95 30.92 1.90
CA ASN A 295 -6.32 30.72 3.29
C ASN A 295 -5.51 31.58 4.27
N GLN A 296 -4.60 32.43 3.77
CA GLN A 296 -3.74 33.31 4.54
C GLN A 296 -2.87 32.58 5.59
N VAL A 297 -2.54 31.31 5.33
CA VAL A 297 -1.71 30.49 6.24
C VAL A 297 -0.31 31.10 6.41
N TYR A 298 0.18 31.82 5.40
CA TYR A 298 1.46 32.54 5.43
C TYR A 298 1.57 33.57 6.55
N LYS A 299 0.44 34.07 7.09
CA LYS A 299 0.42 34.95 8.26
C LYS A 299 0.79 34.24 9.56
N LYS A 300 0.61 32.92 9.62
CA LYS A 300 0.94 32.04 10.76
C LYS A 300 2.25 31.29 10.44
N LYS A 301 3.40 31.94 10.61
CA LYS A 301 4.71 31.42 10.17
C LYS A 301 4.99 29.96 10.60
N LEU A 302 4.73 29.62 11.88
CA LEU A 302 4.96 28.25 12.39
C LEU A 302 4.03 27.23 11.75
N SER A 303 2.73 27.54 11.57
CA SER A 303 1.78 26.66 10.89
C SER A 303 2.12 26.47 9.42
N MET A 304 2.61 27.53 8.75
CA MET A 304 3.10 27.45 7.37
C MET A 304 4.33 26.54 7.27
N LEU A 305 5.36 26.75 8.12
CA LEU A 305 6.56 25.91 8.11
C LEU A 305 6.24 24.45 8.43
N ALA A 306 5.35 24.20 9.41
CA ALA A 306 4.92 22.86 9.77
C ALA A 306 4.16 22.16 8.61
N SER A 307 3.31 22.89 7.87
CA SER A 307 2.61 22.33 6.71
C SER A 307 3.56 22.01 5.56
N ILE A 308 4.56 22.85 5.29
CA ILE A 308 5.61 22.59 4.30
C ILE A 308 6.43 21.37 4.72
N ALA A 309 6.87 21.32 5.99
CA ALA A 309 7.61 20.19 6.52
C ALA A 309 6.80 18.89 6.40
N ALA A 310 5.50 18.91 6.71
CA ALA A 310 4.63 17.74 6.59
C ALA A 310 4.53 17.23 5.14
N VAL A 311 4.42 18.12 4.15
CA VAL A 311 4.43 17.75 2.72
C VAL A 311 5.78 17.13 2.33
N CYS A 312 6.90 17.77 2.71
CA CYS A 312 8.25 17.26 2.42
C CYS A 312 8.55 15.92 3.12
N LEU A 313 7.91 15.64 4.26
CA LEU A 313 8.08 14.40 4.99
C LEU A 313 7.24 13.23 4.45
N ILE A 314 6.33 13.43 3.49
CA ILE A 314 5.54 12.34 2.90
C ILE A 314 6.42 11.22 2.32
N PRO A 315 7.44 11.49 1.49
CA PRO A 315 8.33 10.43 1.02
C PRO A 315 9.05 9.69 2.15
N VAL A 316 9.51 10.43 3.16
CA VAL A 316 10.18 9.85 4.34
C VAL A 316 9.22 8.98 5.14
N GLY A 317 7.98 9.42 5.33
CA GLY A 317 6.93 8.65 6.00
C GLY A 317 6.54 7.38 5.23
N ALA A 318 6.44 7.46 3.90
CA ALA A 318 6.11 6.33 3.04
C ALA A 318 7.20 5.26 3.02
N TYR A 319 8.45 5.64 3.22
CA TYR A 319 9.61 4.75 3.25
C TYR A 319 10.30 4.74 4.62
N PHE A 320 9.53 4.97 5.69
CA PHE A 320 10.07 5.10 7.04
C PHE A 320 10.92 3.91 7.49
N ILE A 321 10.65 2.71 7.00
CA ILE A 321 11.40 1.49 7.34
C ILE A 321 12.88 1.62 6.92
N ASN A 322 13.23 2.35 5.87
CA ASN A 322 14.64 2.61 5.52
C ASN A 322 15.44 3.25 6.65
N PHE A 323 14.76 3.93 7.59
CA PHE A 323 15.36 4.61 8.72
C PHE A 323 15.42 3.73 9.99
N THR A 324 15.01 2.47 9.91
CA THR A 324 15.05 1.51 11.03
C THR A 324 16.17 0.49 10.91
N SER A 325 16.66 0.24 9.70
CA SER A 325 17.79 -0.67 9.43
C SER A 325 18.48 -0.31 8.12
N PRO A 326 19.82 -0.44 8.01
CA PRO A 326 20.57 -0.14 6.79
C PRO A 326 20.31 -1.16 5.67
N ASP A 327 19.95 -2.41 6.02
CA ASP A 327 19.90 -3.55 5.10
C ASP A 327 18.49 -3.80 4.53
N VAL A 328 17.56 -2.86 4.73
CA VAL A 328 16.20 -2.97 4.19
C VAL A 328 16.23 -2.99 2.67
N GLN A 329 15.59 -3.99 2.06
CA GLN A 329 15.30 -4.01 0.63
C GLN A 329 13.81 -3.71 0.43
N TYR A 330 13.51 -2.75 -0.42
CA TYR A 330 12.13 -2.39 -0.75
C TYR A 330 11.64 -3.16 -1.98
N TYR A 331 10.45 -3.71 -1.86
CA TYR A 331 9.68 -4.30 -2.93
C TYR A 331 8.40 -3.50 -3.15
N THR A 332 7.85 -3.50 -4.35
CA THR A 332 6.64 -2.74 -4.69
C THR A 332 5.45 -3.05 -3.76
N LEU A 333 5.36 -4.28 -3.23
CA LEU A 333 4.31 -4.66 -2.27
C LEU A 333 4.41 -3.92 -0.92
N MET A 334 5.54 -3.28 -0.61
CA MET A 334 5.76 -2.49 0.62
C MET A 334 5.36 -1.01 0.47
N GLU A 335 5.04 -0.57 -0.73
CA GLU A 335 4.91 0.85 -1.09
C GLU A 335 3.47 1.38 -1.06
N MET A 336 2.55 0.69 -0.35
CA MET A 336 1.13 1.06 -0.29
C MET A 336 0.91 2.50 0.22
N ALA A 337 1.76 2.99 1.11
CA ALA A 337 1.64 4.34 1.64
C ALA A 337 1.78 5.45 0.56
N VAL A 338 2.43 5.14 -0.57
CA VAL A 338 2.62 6.12 -1.66
C VAL A 338 1.28 6.47 -2.32
N CYS A 339 0.30 5.55 -2.35
CA CYS A 339 -1.02 5.84 -2.92
C CYS A 339 -1.73 7.01 -2.22
N LEU A 340 -1.36 7.32 -0.97
CA LEU A 340 -1.93 8.42 -0.19
C LEU A 340 -1.56 9.81 -0.74
N ILE A 341 -0.58 9.91 -1.62
CA ILE A 341 -0.27 11.17 -2.34
C ILE A 341 -1.45 11.58 -3.22
N TYR A 342 -2.11 10.63 -3.86
CA TYR A 342 -3.29 10.90 -4.66
C TYR A 342 -4.50 11.28 -3.80
N LEU A 343 -4.58 10.73 -2.57
CA LEU A 343 -5.56 11.18 -1.58
C LEU A 343 -5.31 12.64 -1.19
N LEU A 344 -4.04 13.04 -0.96
CA LEU A 344 -3.68 14.44 -0.70
C LEU A 344 -4.16 15.33 -1.85
N MET A 345 -3.92 14.93 -3.09
CA MET A 345 -4.42 15.67 -4.25
C MET A 345 -5.95 15.80 -4.24
N ILE A 346 -6.67 14.71 -3.98
CA ILE A 346 -8.14 14.72 -3.89
C ILE A 346 -8.61 15.68 -2.78
N ILE A 347 -8.00 15.63 -1.59
CA ILE A 347 -8.32 16.51 -0.47
C ILE A 347 -8.13 17.98 -0.85
N MET A 348 -7.05 18.29 -1.55
CA MET A 348 -6.77 19.66 -2.03
C MET A 348 -7.73 20.10 -3.14
N LEU A 349 -8.07 19.21 -4.09
CA LEU A 349 -9.03 19.51 -5.16
C LEU A 349 -10.44 19.80 -4.62
N LEU A 350 -10.83 19.19 -3.49
CA LEU A 350 -12.09 19.49 -2.82
C LEU A 350 -12.18 20.92 -2.31
N GLN A 351 -11.05 21.57 -2.02
CA GLN A 351 -10.99 22.95 -1.56
C GLN A 351 -11.10 23.97 -2.70
N LEU A 352 -10.95 23.52 -3.95
CA LEU A 352 -11.06 24.38 -5.12
C LEU A 352 -12.53 24.52 -5.53
N ASP A 353 -12.93 25.76 -5.84
CA ASP A 353 -14.25 26.09 -6.37
C ASP A 353 -14.24 26.17 -7.92
N TRP A 354 -15.43 26.31 -8.52
CA TRP A 354 -15.58 26.53 -9.95
C TRP A 354 -15.80 28.03 -10.30
N LYS A 355 -15.46 28.96 -9.39
CA LYS A 355 -15.73 30.39 -9.53
C LYS A 355 -14.57 31.11 -10.22
N THR A 356 -13.37 31.01 -9.65
CA THR A 356 -12.18 31.66 -10.20
C THR A 356 -11.57 30.83 -11.33
N TRP A 357 -11.02 31.48 -12.35
CA TRP A 357 -10.45 30.79 -13.51
C TRP A 357 -9.24 29.90 -13.13
N ILE A 358 -8.39 30.39 -12.20
CA ILE A 358 -7.25 29.61 -11.69
C ILE A 358 -7.74 28.33 -11.01
N SER A 359 -8.75 28.46 -10.14
CA SER A 359 -9.33 27.31 -9.44
C SER A 359 -9.96 26.30 -10.40
N LYS A 360 -10.66 26.80 -11.46
CA LYS A 360 -11.23 25.94 -12.51
C LYS A 360 -10.16 25.15 -13.25
N ILE A 361 -9.07 25.81 -13.66
CA ILE A 361 -7.97 25.14 -14.38
C ILE A 361 -7.31 24.10 -13.49
N LEU A 362 -6.88 24.48 -12.28
CA LEU A 362 -6.23 23.54 -11.37
C LEU A 362 -7.11 22.33 -11.05
N LYS A 363 -8.41 22.55 -10.82
CA LYS A 363 -9.37 21.48 -10.54
C LYS A 363 -9.60 20.60 -11.77
N GLY A 364 -9.81 21.20 -12.94
CA GLY A 364 -10.00 20.46 -14.19
C GLY A 364 -8.78 19.62 -14.58
N CYS A 365 -7.59 20.23 -14.56
CA CYS A 365 -6.32 19.52 -14.80
C CYS A 365 -6.11 18.39 -13.79
N GLY A 366 -6.38 18.65 -12.51
CA GLY A 366 -6.24 17.63 -11.48
C GLY A 366 -7.14 16.42 -11.69
N ILE A 367 -8.41 16.64 -11.99
CA ILE A 367 -9.36 15.55 -12.30
C ILE A 367 -8.90 14.80 -13.55
N PHE A 368 -8.50 15.51 -14.60
CA PHE A 368 -8.05 14.89 -15.85
C PHE A 368 -6.83 13.99 -15.64
N VAL A 369 -5.83 14.45 -14.90
CA VAL A 369 -4.61 13.69 -14.61
C VAL A 369 -4.94 12.45 -13.76
N LEU A 370 -5.81 12.58 -12.75
CA LEU A 370 -6.21 11.44 -11.92
C LEU A 370 -7.02 10.40 -12.71
N CYS A 371 -7.91 10.84 -13.62
CA CYS A 371 -8.61 9.94 -14.54
C CYS A 371 -7.63 9.21 -15.47
N GLY A 372 -6.64 9.93 -16.01
CA GLY A 372 -5.59 9.34 -16.83
C GLY A 372 -4.77 8.29 -16.08
N LEU A 373 -4.44 8.55 -14.81
CA LEU A 373 -3.74 7.58 -13.96
C LEU A 373 -4.57 6.33 -13.69
N VAL A 374 -5.86 6.47 -13.37
CA VAL A 374 -6.76 5.32 -13.19
C VAL A 374 -6.81 4.47 -14.44
N TYR A 375 -7.02 5.11 -15.59
CA TYR A 375 -7.05 4.39 -16.89
C TYR A 375 -5.73 3.64 -17.13
N TYR A 376 -4.60 4.33 -16.97
CA TYR A 376 -3.27 3.74 -17.16
C TYR A 376 -3.02 2.58 -16.20
N ASN A 377 -3.35 2.75 -14.91
CA ASN A 377 -3.16 1.72 -13.90
C ASN A 377 -3.98 0.47 -14.22
N VAL A 378 -5.27 0.61 -14.60
CA VAL A 378 -6.12 -0.54 -14.95
C VAL A 378 -5.54 -1.32 -16.13
N ILE A 379 -5.06 -0.62 -17.17
CA ILE A 379 -4.39 -1.27 -18.32
C ILE A 379 -3.13 -2.01 -17.87
N ASN A 380 -2.27 -1.36 -17.07
CA ASN A 380 -1.03 -1.98 -16.61
C ASN A 380 -1.26 -3.18 -15.67
N CYS A 381 -2.31 -3.17 -14.85
CA CYS A 381 -2.70 -4.33 -14.05
C CYS A 381 -2.93 -5.55 -14.97
N ASN A 382 -3.71 -5.37 -16.05
CA ASN A 382 -4.02 -6.44 -16.97
C ASN A 382 -2.79 -6.90 -17.76
N ILE A 383 -1.93 -5.97 -18.21
CA ILE A 383 -0.66 -6.31 -18.88
C ILE A 383 0.25 -7.12 -17.94
N ALA A 384 0.37 -6.72 -16.68
CA ALA A 384 1.19 -7.43 -15.70
C ALA A 384 0.72 -8.88 -15.52
N TYR A 385 -0.59 -9.11 -15.35
CA TYR A 385 -1.13 -10.46 -15.20
C TYR A 385 -1.03 -11.28 -16.48
N PHE A 386 -1.22 -10.66 -17.64
CA PHE A 386 -0.98 -11.34 -18.92
C PHE A 386 0.47 -11.79 -19.07
N ASN A 387 1.44 -10.94 -18.71
CA ASN A 387 2.85 -11.30 -18.71
C ASN A 387 3.16 -12.41 -17.69
N MET A 388 2.57 -12.38 -16.50
CA MET A 388 2.68 -13.48 -15.52
C MET A 388 2.19 -14.79 -16.12
N ASN A 389 1.06 -14.78 -16.82
CA ASN A 389 0.51 -15.97 -17.46
C ASN A 389 1.46 -16.53 -18.54
N LEU A 390 1.99 -15.67 -19.41
CA LEU A 390 2.97 -16.08 -20.42
C LEU A 390 4.23 -16.67 -19.78
N SER A 391 4.75 -16.04 -18.72
CA SER A 391 5.92 -16.54 -17.99
C SER A 391 5.66 -17.89 -17.33
N TYR A 392 4.48 -18.08 -16.74
CA TYR A 392 4.08 -19.33 -16.11
C TYR A 392 4.02 -20.47 -17.14
N HIS A 393 3.30 -20.28 -18.26
CA HIS A 393 3.21 -21.28 -19.31
C HIS A 393 4.59 -21.63 -19.92
N LYS A 394 5.45 -20.64 -20.13
CA LYS A 394 6.82 -20.88 -20.60
C LYS A 394 7.61 -21.72 -19.59
N SER A 395 7.51 -21.41 -18.30
CA SER A 395 8.21 -22.18 -17.26
C SER A 395 7.75 -23.62 -17.18
N ILE A 396 6.44 -23.88 -17.33
CA ILE A 396 5.88 -25.24 -17.38
C ILE A 396 6.39 -25.99 -18.60
N SER A 397 6.32 -25.38 -19.80
CA SER A 397 6.80 -26.01 -21.02
C SER A 397 8.27 -26.44 -20.91
N ILE A 398 9.11 -25.58 -20.33
CA ILE A 398 10.53 -25.92 -20.10
C ILE A 398 10.67 -27.05 -19.09
N ALA A 399 9.90 -27.06 -18.01
CA ALA A 399 9.94 -28.12 -17.03
C ALA A 399 9.49 -29.47 -17.62
N GLU A 400 8.45 -29.45 -18.46
CA GLU A 400 7.95 -30.63 -19.17
C GLU A 400 9.01 -31.15 -20.17
N ASP A 401 9.64 -30.28 -20.94
CA ASP A 401 10.72 -30.67 -21.88
C ASP A 401 11.92 -31.28 -21.15
N VAL A 402 12.30 -30.75 -19.99
CA VAL A 402 13.37 -31.29 -19.14
C VAL A 402 12.99 -32.66 -18.60
N LEU A 403 11.78 -32.80 -18.03
CA LEU A 403 11.27 -34.08 -17.51
C LEU A 403 11.23 -35.14 -18.61
N GLN A 404 10.69 -34.81 -19.79
CA GLN A 404 10.60 -35.74 -20.90
C GLN A 404 11.99 -36.23 -21.35
N ARG A 405 13.01 -35.36 -21.38
CA ARG A 405 14.39 -35.75 -21.70
C ARG A 405 14.99 -36.66 -20.64
N ILE A 406 14.72 -36.41 -19.36
CA ILE A 406 15.17 -37.27 -18.26
C ILE A 406 14.54 -38.65 -18.36
N GLU A 407 13.23 -38.72 -18.59
CA GLU A 407 12.50 -39.99 -18.74
C GLU A 407 12.91 -40.84 -19.94
N GLN A 408 13.49 -40.20 -20.96
CA GLN A 408 14.04 -40.88 -22.15
C GLN A 408 15.46 -41.42 -21.94
N MET A 409 16.10 -41.15 -20.80
CA MET A 409 17.42 -41.72 -20.50
C MET A 409 17.28 -43.17 -20.05
N ASP A 410 17.93 -44.10 -20.76
CA ASP A 410 17.88 -45.53 -20.48
C ASP A 410 18.36 -45.87 -19.04
N GLU A 411 19.18 -45.02 -18.46
CA GLU A 411 19.79 -45.18 -17.16
C GLU A 411 18.85 -44.69 -16.01
N PHE A 412 17.78 -43.92 -16.31
CA PHE A 412 16.92 -43.32 -15.31
C PHE A 412 15.85 -44.26 -14.78
N GLN A 413 15.87 -44.53 -13.46
CA GLN A 413 14.85 -45.28 -12.75
C GLN A 413 14.04 -44.40 -11.82
N ASN A 414 12.85 -44.03 -12.25
CA ASN A 414 11.97 -42.98 -11.67
C ASN A 414 11.73 -43.07 -10.14
N GLN A 415 11.96 -44.22 -9.51
CA GLN A 415 11.72 -44.38 -8.07
C GLN A 415 13.01 -44.34 -7.22
N HIS A 416 14.19 -44.39 -7.82
CA HIS A 416 15.45 -44.57 -7.10
C HIS A 416 16.52 -43.52 -7.40
N ASP A 417 16.41 -42.83 -8.56
CA ASP A 417 17.46 -41.94 -8.99
C ASP A 417 17.23 -40.51 -8.51
N LYS A 418 18.31 -39.85 -8.13
CA LYS A 418 18.32 -38.40 -7.83
C LYS A 418 18.82 -37.64 -9.05
N VAL A 419 17.99 -36.73 -9.54
CA VAL A 419 18.36 -35.85 -10.64
C VAL A 419 18.97 -34.58 -10.09
N VAL A 420 20.19 -34.25 -10.54
CA VAL A 420 20.86 -32.98 -10.25
C VAL A 420 20.89 -32.14 -11.52
N ILE A 421 20.16 -31.04 -11.51
CA ILE A 421 20.20 -30.06 -12.62
C ILE A 421 21.32 -29.08 -12.33
N MET A 422 22.34 -29.04 -13.19
CA MET A 422 23.46 -28.10 -13.07
C MET A 422 23.33 -27.03 -14.15
N GLY A 423 23.43 -25.78 -13.75
CA GLY A 423 23.34 -24.62 -14.62
C GLY A 423 22.10 -23.78 -14.34
N ASP A 424 22.09 -22.59 -14.92
CA ASP A 424 20.98 -21.64 -14.81
C ASP A 424 20.26 -21.58 -16.16
N TYR A 425 18.96 -21.90 -16.14
CA TYR A 425 18.11 -21.72 -17.31
C TYR A 425 17.44 -20.36 -17.22
N ASN A 426 18.03 -19.36 -17.86
CA ASN A 426 17.46 -18.03 -17.89
C ASN A 426 16.17 -18.01 -18.74
N CYS A 427 15.03 -18.15 -18.08
CA CYS A 427 13.71 -18.01 -18.71
C CYS A 427 13.35 -16.55 -19.03
N ALA A 428 14.13 -15.59 -18.57
CA ALA A 428 13.94 -14.19 -18.89
C ALA A 428 14.31 -13.95 -20.36
N THR A 429 13.31 -13.86 -21.20
CA THR A 429 13.49 -13.18 -22.49
C THR A 429 13.51 -11.69 -22.19
N GLU A 430 14.43 -10.96 -22.77
CA GLU A 430 14.55 -9.49 -22.63
C GLU A 430 13.24 -8.74 -22.93
N ASN A 431 12.30 -9.38 -23.64
CA ASN A 431 10.99 -8.85 -24.01
C ASN A 431 9.85 -9.19 -23.02
N LEU A 432 10.07 -10.03 -22.00
CA LEU A 432 9.10 -10.41 -20.97
C LEU A 432 9.48 -9.87 -19.60
N GLN A 433 10.12 -8.71 -19.54
CA GLN A 433 10.27 -8.02 -18.28
C GLN A 433 8.87 -7.75 -17.70
N ILE A 434 8.53 -8.58 -16.72
CA ILE A 434 7.39 -8.32 -15.85
C ILE A 434 7.56 -6.90 -15.35
N MET A 435 6.57 -6.04 -15.58
CA MET A 435 6.57 -4.64 -15.12
C MET A 435 6.49 -4.53 -13.59
N MET A 436 6.98 -5.53 -12.89
CA MET A 436 7.22 -5.47 -11.46
C MET A 436 8.71 -5.22 -11.27
N PRO A 437 9.11 -4.08 -10.71
CA PRO A 437 10.48 -3.92 -10.27
C PRO A 437 10.76 -5.02 -9.24
N SER A 438 11.77 -5.82 -9.51
CA SER A 438 12.37 -6.78 -8.59
C SER A 438 12.84 -6.10 -7.30
#